data_66b01cb88314c4bd998bd2e1aa611139
#
_entry.id   66b01cb88314c4bd998bd2e1aa611139
#
_cell.length_a   1.000
_cell.length_b   1.000
_cell.length_c   1.000
_cell.angle_alpha   90.00
_cell.angle_beta   90.00
_cell.angle_gamma   90.00
#
_symmetry.space_group_name_H-M   'P 1'
#
loop_
_entity.id
_entity.type
_entity.pdbx_description
1 polymer ?
#
loop_
_entity_poly.entity_id
_entity_poly.type
_entity_poly.pdbx_seq_one_letter_code
_entity_poly.pdbx_strand_id
1 'polypeptide(L)'
;RFAIEDPYNAPGMILDLNINDFEVLETDMGVLTAKGNSSSSAEYDFELAIKEGAADLDLQGSYVANTDAARLDMNLDLNRFDVAALEKFSFGEISNASGTISGAMKIGGDTTTPEYSGSFNFKEAEFEVTKLNASFLLADEQIDLDNEGIDFNDFKVLDENQNSIVINGSLGTESFINPTFDLNLKAENFTALNSTNEDFDLVYGKAVFDADAQITGDLNLPNVTLDLTVNSETDVTYVLPPSEVQIESKDGVVLFVNKENPDAILTNNEEESYTASGFTIDADFGIEKGAIFNLVIDEQTGDNFQV
;
A
#
# COMPACT_ATOMS: atom_id res chain seq x y z
N ARG A 1 19.96 -26.78 -13.46
CA ARG A 1 19.71 -27.97 -14.30
C ARG A 1 18.21 -28.18 -14.40
N PHE A 2 17.71 -28.44 -15.59
CA PHE A 2 16.34 -28.88 -15.82
C PHE A 2 16.41 -30.25 -16.54
N ALA A 3 15.65 -31.24 -16.08
CA ALA A 3 15.56 -32.54 -16.73
C ALA A 3 14.13 -33.08 -16.68
N ILE A 4 13.69 -33.76 -17.71
CA ILE A 4 12.46 -34.53 -17.73
C ILE A 4 12.86 -36.00 -17.82
N GLU A 5 12.44 -36.80 -16.83
CA GLU A 5 12.67 -38.21 -16.77
C GLU A 5 11.43 -38.97 -17.29
N ASP A 6 11.67 -40.08 -18.00
CA ASP A 6 10.64 -40.95 -18.61
C ASP A 6 9.44 -40.17 -19.25
N PRO A 7 9.69 -39.34 -20.29
CA PRO A 7 8.68 -38.43 -20.85
C PRO A 7 7.48 -39.12 -21.50
N TYR A 8 7.53 -40.43 -21.67
CA TYR A 8 6.49 -41.20 -22.39
C TYR A 8 5.58 -42.03 -21.46
N ASN A 9 6.06 -42.45 -20.28
CA ASN A 9 5.26 -43.32 -19.42
C ASN A 9 4.85 -42.63 -18.11
N ALA A 10 5.78 -41.97 -17.45
CA ALA A 10 5.55 -41.26 -16.21
C ALA A 10 6.53 -40.04 -16.16
N PRO A 11 6.17 -38.91 -16.79
CA PRO A 11 7.11 -37.81 -16.88
C PRO A 11 7.45 -37.27 -15.49
N GLY A 12 8.68 -37.49 -15.10
CA GLY A 12 9.28 -36.88 -13.91
C GLY A 12 9.98 -35.58 -14.26
N MET A 13 9.89 -34.58 -13.41
CA MET A 13 10.61 -33.33 -13.55
C MET A 13 11.64 -33.18 -12.43
N ILE A 14 12.85 -32.80 -12.81
CA ILE A 14 13.88 -32.38 -11.87
C ILE A 14 14.26 -30.95 -12.21
N LEU A 15 14.16 -30.07 -11.24
CA LEU A 15 14.65 -28.70 -11.28
C LEU A 15 15.77 -28.56 -10.24
N ASP A 16 16.87 -27.95 -10.64
CA ASP A 16 17.95 -27.54 -9.76
C ASP A 16 18.50 -26.22 -10.31
N LEU A 17 18.15 -25.14 -9.68
CA LEU A 17 18.49 -23.77 -10.05
C LEU A 17 19.27 -23.12 -8.90
N ASN A 18 20.34 -22.42 -9.28
CA ASN A 18 21.10 -21.56 -8.39
C ASN A 18 21.41 -20.27 -9.15
N ILE A 19 21.04 -19.15 -8.58
CA ILE A 19 21.32 -17.81 -9.10
C ILE A 19 22.07 -17.08 -7.99
N ASN A 20 23.34 -16.78 -8.24
CA ASN A 20 24.12 -15.87 -7.40
C ASN A 20 23.83 -14.45 -7.83
N ASP A 21 24.00 -13.50 -6.92
CA ASP A 21 23.75 -12.07 -7.17
C ASP A 21 22.32 -11.84 -7.73
N PHE A 22 21.34 -12.47 -7.08
CA PHE A 22 19.92 -12.31 -7.45
C PHE A 22 19.44 -10.95 -7.01
N GLU A 23 19.04 -10.12 -7.96
CA GLU A 23 18.55 -8.78 -7.74
C GLU A 23 17.09 -8.62 -8.18
N VAL A 24 16.32 -7.84 -7.42
CA VAL A 24 14.97 -7.42 -7.75
C VAL A 24 14.87 -5.90 -7.60
N LEU A 25 14.52 -5.17 -8.66
CA LEU A 25 14.44 -3.71 -8.67
C LEU A 25 15.73 -3.04 -8.11
N GLU A 26 16.89 -3.51 -8.57
CA GLU A 26 18.19 -3.03 -8.11
C GLU A 26 18.49 -3.27 -6.62
N THR A 27 17.72 -4.14 -5.96
CA THR A 27 17.95 -4.58 -4.59
C THR A 27 18.62 -5.94 -4.61
N ASP A 28 19.77 -6.05 -3.97
CA ASP A 28 20.48 -7.32 -3.79
C ASP A 28 19.70 -8.23 -2.83
N MET A 29 19.09 -9.26 -3.37
CA MET A 29 18.38 -10.29 -2.62
C MET A 29 19.30 -11.45 -2.24
N GLY A 30 20.54 -11.49 -2.76
CA GLY A 30 21.55 -12.50 -2.47
C GLY A 30 21.52 -13.70 -3.39
N VAL A 31 21.42 -14.89 -2.85
CA VAL A 31 21.44 -16.15 -3.58
C VAL A 31 20.06 -16.79 -3.61
N LEU A 32 19.52 -16.96 -4.81
CA LEU A 32 18.29 -17.72 -5.04
C LEU A 32 18.62 -19.17 -5.40
N THR A 33 18.12 -20.10 -4.61
CA THR A 33 18.14 -21.53 -4.94
C THR A 33 16.72 -22.06 -5.11
N ALA A 34 16.50 -22.89 -6.13
CA ALA A 34 15.23 -23.58 -6.28
C ALA A 34 15.48 -25.04 -6.69
N LYS A 35 14.84 -25.95 -5.99
CA LYS A 35 14.85 -27.39 -6.28
C LYS A 35 13.44 -27.86 -6.48
N GLY A 36 13.26 -28.77 -7.42
CA GLY A 36 11.98 -29.41 -7.68
C GLY A 36 12.18 -30.84 -8.11
N ASN A 37 11.32 -31.70 -7.64
CA ASN A 37 11.34 -33.12 -7.95
C ASN A 37 9.90 -33.62 -8.07
N SER A 38 9.64 -34.49 -9.04
CA SER A 38 8.39 -35.22 -9.07
C SER A 38 8.54 -36.54 -8.35
N SER A 39 7.78 -36.76 -7.29
CA SER A 39 7.70 -38.01 -6.54
C SER A 39 6.82 -39.04 -7.27
N SER A 40 5.92 -38.58 -8.13
CA SER A 40 5.06 -39.40 -9.00
C SER A 40 4.68 -38.62 -10.27
N SER A 41 3.89 -39.21 -11.15
CA SER A 41 3.39 -38.53 -12.36
C SER A 41 2.46 -37.33 -12.10
N ALA A 42 2.00 -37.17 -10.87
CA ALA A 42 1.06 -36.13 -10.50
C ALA A 42 1.48 -35.30 -9.27
N GLU A 43 2.59 -35.65 -8.62
CA GLU A 43 3.04 -35.01 -7.40
C GLU A 43 4.43 -34.41 -7.59
N TYR A 44 4.56 -33.15 -7.22
CA TYR A 44 5.76 -32.34 -7.39
C TYR A 44 6.12 -31.70 -6.06
N ASP A 45 7.28 -32.05 -5.55
CA ASP A 45 7.86 -31.41 -4.37
C ASP A 45 8.80 -30.29 -4.81
N PHE A 46 8.81 -29.20 -4.09
CA PHE A 46 9.70 -28.08 -4.37
C PHE A 46 10.21 -27.40 -3.11
N GLU A 47 11.40 -26.86 -3.24
CA GLU A 47 12.06 -26.02 -2.25
C GLU A 47 12.60 -24.79 -2.97
N LEU A 48 12.39 -23.62 -2.38
CA LEU A 48 12.98 -22.36 -2.82
C LEU A 48 13.58 -21.68 -1.60
N ALA A 49 14.79 -21.15 -1.72
CA ALA A 49 15.40 -20.34 -0.69
C ALA A 49 16.05 -19.10 -1.30
N ILE A 50 15.94 -17.98 -0.58
CA ILE A 50 16.67 -16.74 -0.83
C ILE A 50 17.50 -16.48 0.41
N LYS A 51 18.82 -16.27 0.25
CA LYS A 51 19.78 -16.13 1.35
C LYS A 51 20.85 -15.10 1.02
N GLU A 52 21.51 -14.60 2.05
CA GLU A 52 22.73 -13.76 1.94
C GLU A 52 22.50 -12.34 1.36
N GLY A 53 21.25 -11.88 1.25
CA GLY A 53 20.89 -10.55 0.77
C GLY A 53 19.88 -9.84 1.68
N ALA A 54 19.07 -8.96 1.10
CA ALA A 54 18.02 -8.23 1.80
C ALA A 54 16.91 -9.14 2.34
N ALA A 55 16.81 -10.38 1.84
CA ALA A 55 15.86 -11.37 2.33
C ALA A 55 16.55 -12.66 2.76
N ASP A 56 16.01 -13.26 3.80
CA ASP A 56 16.28 -14.64 4.23
C ASP A 56 14.94 -15.36 4.30
N LEU A 57 14.65 -16.19 3.28
CA LEU A 57 13.36 -16.82 3.08
C LEU A 57 13.56 -18.27 2.68
N ASP A 58 12.73 -19.14 3.24
CA ASP A 58 12.58 -20.53 2.84
C ASP A 58 11.12 -20.80 2.45
N LEU A 59 10.91 -21.40 1.30
CA LEU A 59 9.61 -21.87 0.84
C LEU A 59 9.74 -23.35 0.46
N GLN A 60 8.92 -24.18 1.06
CA GLN A 60 8.88 -25.61 0.75
C GLN A 60 7.44 -26.08 0.61
N GLY A 61 7.22 -27.06 -0.24
CA GLY A 61 5.89 -27.59 -0.39
C GLY A 61 5.75 -28.64 -1.47
N SER A 62 4.51 -29.02 -1.68
CA SER A 62 4.12 -29.94 -2.72
C SER A 62 2.92 -29.43 -3.53
N TYR A 63 2.89 -29.83 -4.77
CA TYR A 63 1.77 -29.62 -5.69
C TYR A 63 1.33 -30.98 -6.22
N VAL A 64 0.06 -31.32 -6.02
CA VAL A 64 -0.56 -32.54 -6.50
C VAL A 64 -1.52 -32.19 -7.61
N ALA A 65 -1.16 -32.57 -8.85
CA ALA A 65 -2.05 -32.42 -10.00
C ALA A 65 -3.19 -33.45 -9.90
N ASN A 66 -4.42 -32.97 -9.94
CA ASN A 66 -5.61 -33.83 -9.94
C ASN A 66 -6.54 -33.41 -11.08
N THR A 67 -7.38 -34.32 -11.53
CA THR A 67 -8.33 -34.09 -12.63
C THR A 67 -9.46 -33.10 -12.25
N ASP A 68 -9.82 -33.04 -10.98
CA ASP A 68 -10.93 -32.21 -10.51
C ASP A 68 -10.42 -30.86 -9.98
N ALA A 69 -9.41 -30.86 -9.10
CA ALA A 69 -8.71 -29.68 -8.64
C ALA A 69 -7.30 -30.06 -8.18
N ALA A 70 -6.32 -29.28 -8.53
CA ALA A 70 -4.97 -29.47 -8.02
C ALA A 70 -4.90 -29.02 -6.55
N ARG A 71 -4.02 -29.65 -5.77
CA ARG A 71 -3.82 -29.33 -4.36
C ARG A 71 -2.43 -28.75 -4.12
N LEU A 72 -2.39 -27.77 -3.23
CA LEU A 72 -1.18 -27.16 -2.72
C LEU A 72 -1.01 -27.47 -1.24
N ASP A 73 0.24 -27.66 -0.82
CA ASP A 73 0.67 -27.64 0.57
C ASP A 73 2.03 -26.97 0.62
N MET A 74 2.06 -25.72 1.08
CA MET A 74 3.26 -24.90 1.09
C MET A 74 3.46 -24.27 2.46
N ASN A 75 4.72 -24.21 2.89
CA ASN A 75 5.14 -23.49 4.07
C ASN A 75 6.18 -22.45 3.65
N LEU A 76 5.92 -21.20 3.99
CA LEU A 76 6.82 -20.08 3.83
C LEU A 76 7.35 -19.68 5.20
N ASP A 77 8.66 -19.65 5.35
CA ASP A 77 9.35 -19.11 6.51
C ASP A 77 10.18 -17.90 6.07
N LEU A 78 9.73 -16.70 6.45
CA LEU A 78 10.47 -15.45 6.28
C LEU A 78 11.28 -15.20 7.53
N ASN A 79 12.55 -15.65 7.54
CA ASN A 79 13.43 -15.47 8.69
C ASN A 79 13.81 -14.00 8.88
N ARG A 80 13.98 -13.26 7.79
CA ARG A 80 14.32 -11.84 7.76
C ARG A 80 14.01 -11.24 6.39
N PHE A 81 13.47 -10.05 6.41
CA PHE A 81 13.40 -9.13 5.29
C PHE A 81 13.80 -7.75 5.76
N ASP A 82 14.79 -7.13 5.14
CA ASP A 82 15.26 -5.79 5.49
C ASP A 82 14.28 -4.75 4.96
N VAL A 83 13.72 -3.94 5.85
CA VAL A 83 12.74 -2.89 5.50
C VAL A 83 13.35 -1.87 4.54
N ALA A 84 14.66 -1.64 4.59
CA ALA A 84 15.39 -0.80 3.65
C ALA A 84 15.17 -1.20 2.18
N ALA A 85 14.90 -2.47 1.90
CA ALA A 85 14.58 -2.93 0.56
C ALA A 85 13.29 -2.27 0.01
N LEU A 86 12.34 -1.91 0.88
CA LEU A 86 11.08 -1.28 0.49
C LEU A 86 11.27 0.08 -0.18
N GLU A 87 12.39 0.78 0.06
CA GLU A 87 12.67 2.06 -0.61
C GLU A 87 12.64 1.93 -2.14
N LYS A 88 13.23 0.87 -2.67
CA LYS A 88 13.24 0.61 -4.11
C LYS A 88 11.87 0.17 -4.64
N PHE A 89 11.15 -0.61 -3.86
CA PHE A 89 9.81 -1.08 -4.21
C PHE A 89 8.75 0.03 -4.11
N SER A 90 8.99 1.07 -3.32
CA SER A 90 8.09 2.21 -3.16
C SER A 90 8.16 3.25 -4.28
N PHE A 91 9.13 3.13 -5.21
CA PHE A 91 9.36 4.11 -6.28
C PHE A 91 9.56 5.55 -5.79
N GLY A 92 10.18 5.70 -4.60
CA GLY A 92 10.51 6.98 -4.00
C GLY A 92 9.47 7.55 -3.05
N GLU A 93 8.39 6.84 -2.77
CA GLU A 93 7.40 7.25 -1.77
C GLU A 93 7.89 7.00 -0.32
N ILE A 94 8.87 6.10 -0.16
CA ILE A 94 9.49 5.75 1.12
C ILE A 94 10.99 5.99 1.04
N SER A 95 11.56 6.57 2.10
CA SER A 95 12.98 6.81 2.28
C SER A 95 13.39 6.51 3.73
N ASN A 96 14.70 6.50 3.99
CA ASN A 96 15.28 6.29 5.32
C ASN A 96 14.75 5.05 6.05
N ALA A 97 14.44 3.99 5.28
CA ALA A 97 13.86 2.78 5.81
C ALA A 97 14.88 1.88 6.49
N SER A 98 14.53 1.32 7.65
CA SER A 98 15.37 0.42 8.43
C SER A 98 14.54 -0.60 9.21
N GLY A 99 15.20 -1.53 9.91
CA GLY A 99 14.53 -2.59 10.67
C GLY A 99 14.24 -3.82 9.84
N THR A 100 13.46 -4.75 10.40
CA THR A 100 13.23 -6.06 9.79
C THR A 100 11.79 -6.53 9.90
N ILE A 101 11.38 -7.34 8.93
CA ILE A 101 10.14 -8.11 8.96
C ILE A 101 10.52 -9.59 8.98
N SER A 102 9.85 -10.37 9.81
CA SER A 102 9.95 -11.84 9.84
C SER A 102 8.57 -12.46 10.02
N GLY A 103 8.41 -13.72 9.68
CA GLY A 103 7.12 -14.36 9.82
C GLY A 103 7.06 -15.73 9.18
N ALA A 104 5.87 -16.33 9.24
CA ALA A 104 5.62 -17.60 8.57
C ALA A 104 4.20 -17.63 8.02
N MET A 105 4.02 -18.32 6.91
CA MET A 105 2.72 -18.50 6.27
C MET A 105 2.57 -19.92 5.75
N LYS A 106 1.39 -20.48 5.94
CA LYS A 106 0.98 -21.73 5.30
C LYS A 106 -0.02 -21.46 4.21
N ILE A 107 0.12 -22.15 3.10
CA ILE A 107 -0.82 -22.11 1.99
C ILE A 107 -1.16 -23.55 1.65
N GLY A 108 -2.44 -23.90 1.65
CA GLY A 108 -2.89 -25.26 1.41
C GLY A 108 -4.22 -25.33 0.67
N GLY A 109 -4.77 -26.54 0.56
CA GLY A 109 -6.07 -26.76 -0.05
C GLY A 109 -6.07 -26.87 -1.57
N ASP A 110 -7.21 -26.64 -2.18
CA ASP A 110 -7.38 -26.68 -3.63
C ASP A 110 -6.89 -25.39 -4.28
N THR A 111 -6.27 -25.47 -5.45
CA THR A 111 -5.80 -24.28 -6.19
C THR A 111 -6.93 -23.32 -6.61
N THR A 112 -8.17 -23.78 -6.62
CA THR A 112 -9.37 -22.97 -6.91
C THR A 112 -9.88 -22.20 -5.68
N THR A 113 -9.63 -22.73 -4.49
CA THR A 113 -10.01 -22.17 -3.19
C THR A 113 -8.86 -22.40 -2.20
N PRO A 114 -7.72 -21.71 -2.35
CA PRO A 114 -6.59 -21.90 -1.47
C PRO A 114 -6.93 -21.42 -0.06
N GLU A 115 -6.42 -22.15 0.92
CA GLU A 115 -6.46 -21.77 2.32
C GLU A 115 -5.08 -21.23 2.70
N TYR A 116 -5.02 -20.07 3.34
CA TYR A 116 -3.78 -19.51 3.83
C TYR A 116 -3.93 -18.94 5.24
N SER A 117 -2.87 -19.04 6.00
CA SER A 117 -2.79 -18.44 7.33
C SER A 117 -1.34 -18.19 7.70
N GLY A 118 -1.09 -17.13 8.43
CA GLY A 118 0.25 -16.78 8.86
C GLY A 118 0.28 -15.56 9.77
N SER A 119 1.50 -15.22 10.20
CA SER A 119 1.75 -14.01 10.96
C SER A 119 3.07 -13.38 10.55
N PHE A 120 3.13 -12.05 10.58
CA PHE A 120 4.34 -11.29 10.30
C PHE A 120 4.62 -10.33 11.45
N ASN A 121 5.89 -10.29 11.86
CA ASN A 121 6.39 -9.46 12.95
C ASN A 121 7.27 -8.37 12.35
N PHE A 122 7.03 -7.14 12.77
CA PHE A 122 7.82 -5.97 12.45
C PHE A 122 8.72 -5.67 13.65
N LYS A 123 10.01 -5.53 13.43
CA LYS A 123 10.95 -5.22 14.51
C LYS A 123 11.78 -4.00 14.14
N GLU A 124 11.60 -2.94 14.95
CA GLU A 124 12.27 -1.66 14.72
C GLU A 124 12.14 -1.22 13.25
N ALA A 125 10.97 -1.49 12.63
CA ALA A 125 10.70 -1.16 11.25
C ALA A 125 10.36 0.33 11.17
N GLU A 126 11.32 1.13 10.78
CA GLU A 126 11.22 2.57 10.61
C GLU A 126 11.23 2.93 9.12
N PHE A 127 10.46 3.92 8.74
CA PHE A 127 10.45 4.48 7.39
C PHE A 127 9.92 5.90 7.40
N GLU A 128 10.39 6.69 6.45
CA GLU A 128 9.92 8.04 6.20
C GLU A 128 9.04 8.06 4.95
N VAL A 129 7.88 8.67 5.05
CA VAL A 129 7.04 8.96 3.88
C VAL A 129 7.53 10.26 3.26
N THR A 130 8.16 10.17 2.09
CA THR A 130 8.93 11.25 1.48
C THR A 130 8.14 12.57 1.34
N LYS A 131 6.90 12.51 0.84
CA LYS A 131 6.06 13.70 0.68
C LYS A 131 5.61 14.34 1.98
N LEU A 132 5.53 13.56 3.05
CA LEU A 132 5.13 14.04 4.37
C LEU A 132 6.34 14.52 5.16
N ASN A 133 7.56 14.10 4.78
CA ASN A 133 8.80 14.26 5.52
C ASN A 133 8.59 13.89 6.99
N ALA A 134 7.86 12.80 7.20
CA ALA A 134 7.49 12.29 8.52
C ALA A 134 7.94 10.84 8.64
N SER A 135 8.66 10.56 9.73
CA SER A 135 9.15 9.22 10.06
C SER A 135 8.15 8.48 10.92
N PHE A 136 7.95 7.22 10.61
CA PHE A 136 7.06 6.30 11.32
C PHE A 136 7.81 5.04 11.74
N LEU A 137 7.53 4.58 12.95
CA LEU A 137 8.18 3.43 13.56
C LEU A 137 7.15 2.38 13.99
N LEU A 138 7.35 1.15 13.53
CA LEU A 138 6.73 -0.07 14.04
C LEU A 138 7.76 -0.76 14.95
N ALA A 139 7.70 -0.52 16.26
CA ALA A 139 8.77 -0.91 17.18
C ALA A 139 8.86 -2.43 17.38
N ASP A 140 7.74 -3.06 17.68
CA ASP A 140 7.59 -4.51 17.88
C ASP A 140 6.11 -4.88 17.65
N GLU A 141 5.72 -4.85 16.38
CA GLU A 141 4.33 -5.01 15.98
C GLU A 141 4.13 -6.33 15.22
N GLN A 142 2.91 -6.85 15.28
CA GLN A 142 2.52 -8.08 14.58
C GLN A 142 1.22 -7.89 13.83
N ILE A 143 1.13 -8.50 12.65
CA ILE A 143 -0.12 -8.72 11.94
C ILE A 143 -0.35 -10.21 11.76
N ASP A 144 -1.59 -10.63 11.89
CA ASP A 144 -2.05 -11.97 11.55
C ASP A 144 -2.88 -11.91 10.27
N LEU A 145 -2.76 -12.93 9.44
CA LEU A 145 -3.50 -13.00 8.18
C LEU A 145 -4.02 -14.41 7.93
N ASP A 146 -5.19 -14.49 7.36
CA ASP A 146 -5.82 -15.71 6.89
C ASP A 146 -6.74 -15.45 5.68
N ASN A 147 -7.62 -16.40 5.35
CA ASN A 147 -8.56 -16.25 4.23
C ASN A 147 -9.60 -15.13 4.43
N GLU A 148 -9.82 -14.66 5.62
CA GLU A 148 -10.73 -13.55 5.91
C GLU A 148 -10.03 -12.20 5.69
N GLY A 149 -8.71 -12.15 5.97
CA GLY A 149 -7.94 -10.94 5.75
C GLY A 149 -6.74 -10.78 6.67
N ILE A 150 -6.47 -9.53 7.02
CA ILE A 150 -5.41 -9.11 7.92
C ILE A 150 -6.05 -8.56 9.18
N ASP A 151 -5.67 -9.11 10.34
CA ASP A 151 -6.12 -8.64 11.65
C ASP A 151 -5.07 -7.75 12.30
N PHE A 152 -5.55 -6.63 12.84
CA PHE A 152 -4.79 -5.68 13.64
C PHE A 152 -5.28 -5.74 15.09
N ASN A 153 -4.38 -5.95 16.02
CA ASN A 153 -4.68 -6.05 17.43
C ASN A 153 -3.75 -5.14 18.24
N ASP A 154 -4.25 -3.97 18.62
CA ASP A 154 -3.47 -2.89 19.25
C ASP A 154 -2.21 -2.54 18.46
N PHE A 155 -2.28 -2.61 17.13
CA PHE A 155 -1.17 -2.34 16.23
C PHE A 155 -0.80 -0.86 16.28
N LYS A 156 0.45 -0.56 16.59
CA LYS A 156 0.93 0.80 16.83
C LYS A 156 1.86 1.28 15.75
N VAL A 157 1.56 2.45 15.24
CA VAL A 157 2.48 3.25 14.43
C VAL A 157 2.90 4.45 15.26
N LEU A 158 4.19 4.59 15.52
CA LEU A 158 4.76 5.71 16.27
C LEU A 158 5.26 6.79 15.33
N ASP A 159 5.06 8.06 15.70
CA ASP A 159 5.71 9.20 15.07
C ASP A 159 7.13 9.44 15.60
N GLU A 160 7.83 10.44 15.09
CA GLU A 160 9.17 10.83 15.51
C GLU A 160 9.26 11.24 17.00
N ASN A 161 8.12 11.65 17.61
CA ASN A 161 8.02 12.06 19.02
C ASN A 161 7.54 10.92 19.92
N GLN A 162 7.41 9.69 19.41
CA GLN A 162 6.91 8.50 20.10
C GLN A 162 5.41 8.57 20.44
N ASN A 163 4.65 9.48 19.82
CA ASN A 163 3.20 9.43 19.88
C ASN A 163 2.68 8.37 18.93
N SER A 164 1.51 7.81 19.19
CA SER A 164 1.03 6.64 18.43
C SER A 164 -0.32 6.85 17.78
N ILE A 165 -0.48 6.25 16.60
CA ILE A 165 -1.77 5.78 16.13
C ILE A 165 -1.89 4.30 16.51
N VAL A 166 -2.97 3.93 17.18
CA VAL A 166 -3.33 2.55 17.51
C VAL A 166 -4.43 2.09 16.58
N ILE A 167 -4.20 0.98 15.90
CA ILE A 167 -5.12 0.41 14.92
C ILE A 167 -5.64 -0.93 15.46
N ASN A 168 -6.97 -1.08 15.47
CA ASN A 168 -7.66 -2.31 15.80
C ASN A 168 -8.68 -2.65 14.72
N GLY A 169 -8.91 -3.95 14.48
CA GLY A 169 -9.88 -4.43 13.52
C GLY A 169 -9.27 -5.22 12.37
N SER A 170 -9.95 -5.25 11.23
CA SER A 170 -9.53 -6.10 10.12
C SER A 170 -9.60 -5.41 8.75
N LEU A 171 -8.73 -5.88 7.86
CA LEU A 171 -8.72 -5.58 6.44
C LEU A 171 -9.06 -6.87 5.68
N GLY A 172 -10.27 -6.98 5.14
CA GLY A 172 -10.70 -8.16 4.38
C GLY A 172 -10.04 -8.23 3.01
N THR A 173 -9.43 -9.37 2.70
CA THR A 173 -8.67 -9.61 1.46
C THR A 173 -9.34 -10.60 0.50
N GLU A 174 -10.64 -10.88 0.67
CA GLU A 174 -11.42 -11.71 -0.29
C GLU A 174 -11.30 -11.16 -1.72
N SER A 175 -11.14 -9.86 -1.85
CA SER A 175 -10.81 -9.16 -3.09
C SER A 175 -9.64 -8.22 -2.89
N PHE A 176 -8.47 -8.55 -3.43
CA PHE A 176 -7.30 -7.65 -3.40
C PHE A 176 -7.49 -6.35 -4.20
N ILE A 177 -8.45 -6.32 -5.12
CA ILE A 177 -8.75 -5.11 -5.91
C ILE A 177 -9.72 -4.20 -5.16
N ASN A 178 -10.61 -4.78 -4.35
CA ASN A 178 -11.59 -4.06 -3.55
C ASN A 178 -11.65 -4.65 -2.13
N PRO A 179 -10.60 -4.41 -1.30
CA PRO A 179 -10.57 -4.86 0.08
C PRO A 179 -11.69 -4.21 0.91
N THR A 180 -12.14 -4.92 1.93
CA THR A 180 -13.10 -4.41 2.90
C THR A 180 -12.39 -3.93 4.16
N PHE A 181 -13.00 -2.98 4.87
CA PHE A 181 -12.46 -2.38 6.08
C PHE A 181 -13.43 -2.54 7.25
N ASP A 182 -12.91 -2.90 8.40
CA ASP A 182 -13.55 -2.75 9.70
C ASP A 182 -12.45 -2.35 10.71
N LEU A 183 -12.07 -1.06 10.66
CA LEU A 183 -10.92 -0.52 11.38
C LEU A 183 -11.34 0.56 12.36
N ASN A 184 -10.75 0.53 13.55
CA ASN A 184 -10.82 1.57 14.56
C ASN A 184 -9.41 2.12 14.78
N LEU A 185 -9.23 3.43 14.64
CA LEU A 185 -7.98 4.12 14.79
C LEU A 185 -8.08 5.15 15.91
N LYS A 186 -7.07 5.18 16.78
CA LYS A 186 -6.94 6.21 17.81
C LYS A 186 -5.55 6.82 17.77
N ALA A 187 -5.50 8.15 17.77
CA ALA A 187 -4.27 8.91 17.79
C ALA A 187 -4.33 10.00 18.86
N GLU A 188 -3.20 10.23 19.54
CA GLU A 188 -3.03 11.33 20.50
C GLU A 188 -1.72 12.06 20.20
N ASN A 189 -1.79 13.37 19.97
CA ASN A 189 -0.65 14.24 19.63
C ASN A 189 0.22 13.72 18.46
N PHE A 190 -0.40 13.04 17.51
CA PHE A 190 0.32 12.39 16.43
C PHE A 190 0.75 13.37 15.35
N THR A 191 2.03 13.35 15.00
CA THR A 191 2.60 14.17 13.92
C THR A 191 2.53 13.41 12.61
N ALA A 192 1.65 13.81 11.70
CA ALA A 192 1.49 13.18 10.39
C ALA A 192 2.23 13.88 9.26
N LEU A 193 2.60 15.14 9.46
CA LEU A 193 3.29 15.97 8.47
C LEU A 193 4.34 16.80 9.18
N ASN A 194 5.55 16.82 8.63
CA ASN A 194 6.65 17.68 9.09
C ASN A 194 7.52 18.08 7.89
N SER A 195 6.88 18.59 6.82
CA SER A 195 7.50 18.83 5.53
C SER A 195 7.71 20.32 5.24
N THR A 196 8.53 20.58 4.25
CA THR A 196 8.75 21.89 3.65
C THR A 196 8.15 21.95 2.24
N ASN A 197 8.12 23.12 1.63
CA ASN A 197 7.71 23.28 0.26
C ASN A 197 8.66 22.61 -0.78
N GLU A 198 9.86 22.19 -0.35
CA GLU A 198 10.79 21.42 -1.18
C GLU A 198 10.41 19.93 -1.22
N ASP A 199 9.76 19.42 -0.15
CA ASP A 199 9.32 18.03 -0.05
C ASP A 199 8.01 17.81 -0.78
N PHE A 200 7.05 18.71 -0.59
CA PHE A 200 5.76 18.69 -1.28
C PHE A 200 5.20 20.11 -1.43
N ASP A 201 5.12 20.58 -2.66
CA ASP A 201 4.77 21.97 -3.00
C ASP A 201 3.29 22.33 -2.77
N LEU A 202 2.38 21.34 -2.75
CA LEU A 202 0.94 21.60 -2.56
C LEU A 202 0.51 21.66 -1.10
N VAL A 203 1.13 20.84 -0.22
CA VAL A 203 0.81 20.80 1.22
C VAL A 203 2.08 20.60 2.00
N TYR A 204 2.41 21.54 2.87
CA TYR A 204 3.61 21.44 3.69
C TYR A 204 3.42 22.14 5.05
N GLY A 205 4.38 21.92 5.94
CA GLY A 205 4.36 22.44 7.30
C GLY A 205 4.34 21.31 8.33
N LYS A 206 3.81 21.58 9.51
CA LYS A 206 3.66 20.62 10.59
C LYS A 206 2.19 20.40 10.89
N ALA A 207 1.75 19.11 10.87
CA ALA A 207 0.39 18.75 11.26
C ALA A 207 0.43 17.77 12.44
N VAL A 208 -0.18 18.19 13.56
CA VAL A 208 -0.31 17.39 14.79
C VAL A 208 -1.80 17.29 15.13
N PHE A 209 -2.26 16.10 15.44
CA PHE A 209 -3.69 15.91 15.74
C PHE A 209 -3.94 14.79 16.76
N ASP A 210 -5.12 14.86 17.37
CA ASP A 210 -5.80 13.76 18.02
C ASP A 210 -6.90 13.24 17.11
N ALA A 211 -7.10 11.95 17.04
CA ALA A 211 -8.15 11.35 16.21
C ALA A 211 -8.78 10.12 16.87
N ASP A 212 -10.08 9.98 16.67
CA ASP A 212 -10.80 8.73 16.88
C ASP A 212 -11.60 8.46 15.59
N ALA A 213 -11.22 7.42 14.87
CA ALA A 213 -11.80 7.13 13.56
C ALA A 213 -12.28 5.69 13.46
N GLN A 214 -13.43 5.52 12.84
CA GLN A 214 -13.94 4.23 12.41
C GLN A 214 -14.06 4.21 10.88
N ILE A 215 -13.45 3.21 10.25
CA ILE A 215 -13.49 3.01 8.81
C ILE A 215 -14.14 1.66 8.53
N THR A 216 -15.26 1.67 7.82
CA THR A 216 -16.00 0.45 7.42
C THR A 216 -16.33 0.48 5.94
N GLY A 217 -16.82 -0.64 5.41
CA GLY A 217 -17.19 -0.76 3.99
C GLY A 217 -16.05 -1.33 3.14
N ASP A 218 -15.97 -0.91 1.90
CA ASP A 218 -14.94 -1.36 0.97
C ASP A 218 -14.21 -0.18 0.30
N LEU A 219 -13.16 -0.46 -0.48
CA LEU A 219 -12.35 0.58 -1.11
C LEU A 219 -13.14 1.48 -2.07
N ASN A 220 -14.21 0.97 -2.69
CA ASN A 220 -15.05 1.76 -3.60
C ASN A 220 -16.09 2.61 -2.86
N LEU A 221 -16.55 2.13 -1.70
CA LEU A 221 -17.59 2.75 -0.88
C LEU A 221 -17.17 2.76 0.62
N PRO A 222 -16.09 3.43 0.98
CA PRO A 222 -15.70 3.56 2.37
C PRO A 222 -16.69 4.44 3.14
N ASN A 223 -17.00 4.03 4.36
CA ASN A 223 -17.76 4.79 5.32
C ASN A 223 -16.83 5.15 6.48
N VAL A 224 -16.59 6.44 6.68
CA VAL A 224 -15.67 6.96 7.68
C VAL A 224 -16.43 7.80 8.69
N THR A 225 -16.33 7.45 9.96
CA THR A 225 -16.72 8.32 11.07
C THR A 225 -15.43 8.81 11.74
N LEU A 226 -15.28 10.11 11.90
CA LEU A 226 -14.05 10.73 12.35
C LEU A 226 -14.33 11.85 13.36
N ASP A 227 -13.70 11.76 14.53
CA ASP A 227 -13.53 12.87 15.46
C ASP A 227 -12.05 13.28 15.42
N LEU A 228 -11.78 14.47 14.89
CA LEU A 228 -10.44 14.98 14.67
C LEU A 228 -10.24 16.30 15.39
N THR A 229 -9.27 16.38 16.27
CA THR A 229 -8.82 17.63 16.87
C THR A 229 -7.43 17.98 16.36
N VAL A 230 -7.32 19.11 15.70
CA VAL A 230 -6.05 19.67 15.25
C VAL A 230 -5.42 20.43 16.40
N ASN A 231 -4.20 20.01 16.79
CA ASN A 231 -3.51 20.52 17.97
C ASN A 231 -2.83 21.86 17.69
N SER A 232 -2.61 22.62 18.74
CA SER A 232 -2.07 24.01 18.70
C SER A 232 -0.67 24.12 18.08
N GLU A 233 0.06 23.02 17.95
CA GLU A 233 1.38 22.96 17.31
C GLU A 233 1.32 22.90 15.79
N THR A 234 0.14 22.77 15.22
CA THR A 234 -0.06 22.69 13.77
C THR A 234 0.18 24.02 13.09
N ASP A 235 1.00 24.01 12.05
CA ASP A 235 1.23 25.12 11.13
C ASP A 235 1.34 24.53 9.70
N VAL A 236 0.24 24.52 8.98
CA VAL A 236 0.11 23.88 7.66
C VAL A 236 -0.18 24.93 6.59
N THR A 237 0.53 24.82 5.51
CA THR A 237 0.30 25.61 4.30
C THR A 237 -0.26 24.72 3.20
N TYR A 238 -1.37 25.14 2.62
CA TYR A 238 -1.95 24.57 1.42
C TYR A 238 -1.84 25.56 0.27
N VAL A 239 -1.23 25.14 -0.82
CA VAL A 239 -1.08 25.92 -2.04
C VAL A 239 -2.15 25.49 -3.02
N LEU A 240 -3.02 26.42 -3.43
CA LEU A 240 -4.01 26.11 -4.47
C LEU A 240 -3.28 25.81 -5.78
N PRO A 241 -3.48 24.62 -6.37
CA PRO A 241 -2.93 24.36 -7.69
C PRO A 241 -3.47 25.40 -8.66
N PRO A 242 -2.63 25.94 -9.56
CA PRO A 242 -3.08 26.89 -10.57
C PRO A 242 -4.24 26.23 -11.32
N SER A 243 -5.45 26.76 -11.11
CA SER A 243 -6.61 26.32 -11.87
C SER A 243 -6.25 26.53 -13.34
N GLU A 244 -6.31 25.49 -14.15
CA GLU A 244 -6.41 25.69 -15.59
C GLU A 244 -7.61 26.62 -15.77
N VAL A 245 -7.32 27.87 -16.08
CA VAL A 245 -8.35 28.84 -16.39
C VAL A 245 -9.01 28.31 -17.64
N GLN A 246 -10.09 27.55 -17.46
CA GLN A 246 -11.04 27.38 -18.54
C GLN A 246 -11.44 28.79 -18.92
N ILE A 247 -10.93 29.27 -20.03
CA ILE A 247 -11.36 30.49 -20.63
C ILE A 247 -12.82 30.24 -21.00
N GLU A 248 -13.74 30.54 -20.05
CA GLU A 248 -15.15 30.68 -20.42
C GLU A 248 -15.17 31.63 -21.59
N SER A 249 -15.64 31.13 -22.73
CA SER A 249 -15.73 31.89 -23.97
C SER A 249 -16.42 33.23 -23.68
N LYS A 250 -15.58 34.28 -23.59
CA LYS A 250 -16.14 35.64 -23.57
C LYS A 250 -16.91 35.84 -24.87
N ASP A 251 -18.13 36.34 -24.77
CA ASP A 251 -18.92 36.77 -25.91
C ASP A 251 -18.05 37.59 -26.87
N GLY A 252 -17.80 37.07 -28.08
CA GLY A 252 -16.96 37.69 -29.09
C GLY A 252 -15.90 36.81 -29.73
N VAL A 253 -15.72 35.60 -29.29
CA VAL A 253 -14.83 34.61 -29.97
C VAL A 253 -15.57 34.09 -31.21
N VAL A 254 -14.95 34.26 -32.38
CA VAL A 254 -15.50 33.75 -33.65
C VAL A 254 -15.40 32.24 -33.66
N LEU A 255 -16.54 31.58 -33.49
CA LEU A 255 -16.64 30.12 -33.69
C LEU A 255 -16.62 29.83 -35.20
N PHE A 256 -15.59 29.11 -35.65
CA PHE A 256 -15.57 28.57 -37.00
C PHE A 256 -16.51 27.37 -37.06
N VAL A 257 -17.69 27.54 -37.62
CA VAL A 257 -18.67 26.49 -37.85
C VAL A 257 -18.37 25.77 -39.16
N ASN A 258 -18.39 24.45 -39.16
CA ASN A 258 -18.35 23.69 -40.40
C ASN A 258 -19.61 23.96 -41.20
N LYS A 259 -19.47 24.49 -42.41
CA LYS A 259 -20.57 24.93 -43.27
C LYS A 259 -21.47 23.79 -43.76
N GLU A 260 -20.99 22.54 -43.71
CA GLU A 260 -21.73 21.36 -44.13
C GLU A 260 -22.51 20.68 -42.99
N ASN A 261 -22.13 20.90 -41.73
CA ASN A 261 -22.85 20.41 -40.56
C ASN A 261 -22.66 21.36 -39.35
N PRO A 262 -23.45 22.42 -39.26
CA PRO A 262 -23.32 23.42 -38.21
C PRO A 262 -23.61 22.90 -36.79
N ASP A 263 -24.39 21.82 -36.67
CA ASP A 263 -24.80 21.25 -35.40
C ASP A 263 -23.84 20.16 -34.88
N ALA A 264 -22.84 19.76 -35.66
CA ALA A 264 -21.87 18.73 -35.27
C ALA A 264 -20.98 19.16 -34.08
N ILE A 265 -20.87 20.44 -33.81
CA ILE A 265 -20.07 20.99 -32.67
C ILE A 265 -20.92 21.03 -31.39
N LEU A 266 -22.24 20.99 -31.51
CA LEU A 266 -23.16 21.08 -30.37
C LEU A 266 -23.54 19.71 -29.80
N THR A 267 -23.14 18.61 -30.47
CA THR A 267 -23.51 17.23 -30.07
C THR A 267 -22.37 16.42 -29.48
N ASN A 268 -21.17 16.96 -29.35
CA ASN A 268 -20.09 16.32 -28.60
C ASN A 268 -20.14 16.71 -27.10
N ASN A 269 -21.31 16.55 -26.50
CA ASN A 269 -21.37 16.30 -25.06
C ASN A 269 -21.15 14.78 -24.88
N GLU A 270 -19.92 14.31 -25.00
CA GLU A 270 -19.48 13.23 -24.17
C GLU A 270 -19.50 13.79 -22.75
N GLU A 271 -20.64 13.69 -22.08
CA GLU A 271 -20.67 13.66 -20.65
C GLU A 271 -19.77 12.47 -20.26
N GLU A 272 -18.50 12.76 -19.95
CA GLU A 272 -17.74 11.86 -19.11
C GLU A 272 -18.60 11.70 -17.86
N SER A 273 -19.32 10.59 -17.76
CA SER A 273 -19.95 10.20 -16.53
C SER A 273 -18.81 9.86 -15.57
N TYR A 274 -18.37 10.87 -14.83
CA TYR A 274 -17.64 10.63 -13.60
C TYR A 274 -18.59 9.82 -12.74
N THR A 275 -18.37 8.52 -12.68
CA THR A 275 -18.87 7.70 -11.61
C THR A 275 -18.10 8.18 -10.39
N ALA A 276 -18.65 9.16 -9.69
CA ALA A 276 -18.20 9.47 -8.36
C ALA A 276 -18.40 8.18 -7.57
N SER A 277 -17.31 7.47 -7.26
CA SER A 277 -17.30 6.44 -6.22
C SER A 277 -17.74 7.20 -4.97
N GLY A 278 -18.95 6.91 -4.50
CA GLY A 278 -19.50 7.60 -3.35
C GLY A 278 -18.74 7.11 -2.12
N PHE A 279 -18.15 8.01 -1.36
CA PHE A 279 -17.72 7.75 0.01
C PHE A 279 -18.66 8.50 0.96
N THR A 280 -18.89 7.95 2.15
CA THR A 280 -19.62 8.62 3.21
C THR A 280 -18.63 9.01 4.28
N ILE A 281 -18.57 10.30 4.61
CA ILE A 281 -17.78 10.81 5.73
C ILE A 281 -18.72 11.54 6.68
N ASP A 282 -18.71 11.14 7.95
CA ASP A 282 -19.31 11.86 9.06
C ASP A 282 -18.15 12.29 9.98
N ALA A 283 -17.86 13.60 10.02
CA ALA A 283 -16.67 14.08 10.67
C ALA A 283 -16.94 15.31 11.54
N ASP A 284 -16.51 15.21 12.80
CA ASP A 284 -16.44 16.32 13.74
C ASP A 284 -14.99 16.86 13.78
N PHE A 285 -14.83 18.16 13.55
CA PHE A 285 -13.53 18.82 13.55
C PHE A 285 -13.40 19.80 14.69
N GLY A 286 -12.44 19.55 15.58
CA GLY A 286 -11.95 20.49 16.58
C GLY A 286 -10.65 21.15 16.12
N ILE A 287 -10.48 22.44 16.42
CA ILE A 287 -9.22 23.16 16.17
C ILE A 287 -8.82 23.84 17.47
N GLU A 288 -7.65 23.51 17.99
CA GLU A 288 -7.11 24.17 19.18
C GLU A 288 -6.65 25.59 18.86
N LYS A 289 -6.76 26.44 19.87
CA LYS A 289 -6.27 27.82 19.76
C LYS A 289 -4.76 27.82 19.60
N GLY A 290 -4.29 28.36 18.50
CA GLY A 290 -2.87 28.44 18.16
C GLY A 290 -2.48 27.64 16.92
N ALA A 291 -3.34 26.72 16.47
CA ALA A 291 -3.17 26.07 15.16
C ALA A 291 -3.24 27.13 14.05
N ILE A 292 -2.38 27.02 13.07
CA ILE A 292 -2.22 27.96 11.95
C ILE A 292 -2.49 27.23 10.64
N PHE A 293 -3.38 27.78 9.84
CA PHE A 293 -3.61 27.33 8.48
C PHE A 293 -3.34 28.46 7.50
N ASN A 294 -2.42 28.22 6.58
CA ASN A 294 -2.08 29.14 5.52
C ASN A 294 -2.64 28.62 4.20
N LEU A 295 -3.39 29.43 3.49
CA LEU A 295 -3.86 29.17 2.14
C LEU A 295 -3.13 30.09 1.18
N VAL A 296 -2.28 29.56 0.32
CA VAL A 296 -1.63 30.29 -0.76
C VAL A 296 -2.52 30.22 -2.00
N ILE A 297 -3.04 31.36 -2.43
CA ILE A 297 -3.95 31.46 -3.58
C ILE A 297 -3.16 31.63 -4.87
N ASP A 298 -2.11 32.42 -4.84
CA ASP A 298 -1.22 32.66 -5.97
C ASP A 298 0.20 32.95 -5.47
N GLU A 299 1.11 32.04 -5.77
CA GLU A 299 2.52 32.18 -5.39
C GLU A 299 3.22 33.35 -6.11
N GLN A 300 2.77 33.73 -7.32
CA GLN A 300 3.41 34.78 -8.11
C GLN A 300 3.04 36.17 -7.58
N THR A 301 1.81 36.35 -7.12
CA THR A 301 1.34 37.62 -6.55
C THR A 301 1.55 37.71 -5.05
N GLY A 302 1.81 36.56 -4.39
CA GLY A 302 1.95 36.45 -2.95
C GLY A 302 0.62 36.55 -2.19
N ASP A 303 -0.51 36.36 -2.88
CA ASP A 303 -1.82 36.37 -2.26
C ASP A 303 -2.00 35.12 -1.39
N ASN A 304 -2.15 35.34 -0.08
CA ASN A 304 -2.34 34.29 0.92
C ASN A 304 -3.44 34.68 1.92
N PHE A 305 -3.97 33.68 2.58
CA PHE A 305 -4.93 33.81 3.65
C PHE A 305 -4.48 32.92 4.83
N GLN A 306 -4.47 33.49 6.03
CA GLN A 306 -4.09 32.78 7.26
C GLN A 306 -5.25 32.81 8.24
N VAL A 307 -5.56 31.68 8.83
CA VAL A 307 -6.55 31.48 9.90
C VAL A 307 -5.88 30.98 11.15
#